data_7763dd2af9d8dc14ef1d2a45115037fc
#
_entry.id   7763dd2af9d8dc14ef1d2a45115037fc
#
_cell.length_a   1.000
_cell.length_b   1.000
_cell.length_c   1.000
_cell.angle_alpha   90.00
_cell.angle_beta   90.00
_cell.angle_gamma   90.00
#
_symmetry.space_group_name_H-M   'P 1'
#
loop_
_entity.id
_entity.type
_entity.pdbx_description
1 polymer ?
#
loop_
_entity_poly.entity_id
_entity_poly.type
_entity_poly.pdbx_seq_one_letter_code
_entity_poly.pdbx_strand_id
1 'polypeptide(L)'
;MIVKTQDSLEEKVSDNLYPYKSQEHKTIADTLTQYGIPFTYQQPTLVIENGKRMLEYADFFLPSYRGLAIDYIIESNSAVCRRKKNVYQDNQIPAILISRRDIARPGFGSKLYRALENSYRPKSHYKKRGKYG
;
A
#
# COMPACT_ATOMS: atom_id res chain seq x y z
N MET A 1 28.14 10.97 27.29
CA MET A 1 27.01 11.90 27.37
C MET A 1 26.51 12.29 25.99
N ILE A 2 27.44 12.75 25.17
CA ILE A 2 27.03 13.16 23.82
C ILE A 2 26.40 12.01 23.06
N VAL A 3 27.01 10.85 23.17
CA VAL A 3 26.46 9.68 22.49
C VAL A 3 25.06 9.41 22.98
N LYS A 4 24.84 9.54 24.27
CA LYS A 4 23.54 9.32 24.83
C LYS A 4 22.53 10.33 24.32
N THR A 5 22.95 11.57 24.22
CA THR A 5 22.08 12.62 23.71
C THR A 5 21.71 12.32 22.25
N GLN A 6 22.67 11.90 21.48
CA GLN A 6 22.41 11.56 20.10
C GLN A 6 21.47 10.40 20.00
N ASP A 7 21.66 9.42 20.85
CA ASP A 7 20.74 8.27 20.85
C ASP A 7 19.34 8.72 21.15
N SER A 8 19.21 9.66 22.08
CA SER A 8 17.86 10.16 22.39
C SER A 8 17.24 10.85 21.20
N LEU A 9 18.03 11.63 20.47
CA LEU A 9 17.51 12.28 19.29
C LEU A 9 17.09 11.27 18.22
N GLU A 10 17.92 10.27 18.02
CA GLU A 10 17.61 9.25 17.06
C GLU A 10 16.36 8.49 17.46
N GLU A 11 16.21 8.22 18.73
CA GLU A 11 15.02 7.57 19.21
C GLU A 11 13.79 8.39 18.95
N LYS A 12 13.89 9.71 19.14
CA LYS A 12 12.76 10.57 18.87
C LYS A 12 12.36 10.54 17.42
N VAL A 13 13.35 10.58 16.52
CA VAL A 13 13.06 10.50 15.10
C VAL A 13 12.43 9.17 14.77
N SER A 14 12.97 8.09 15.33
CA SER A 14 12.41 6.77 15.12
C SER A 14 10.99 6.67 15.64
N ASP A 15 10.75 7.26 16.82
CA ASP A 15 9.41 7.21 17.39
C ASP A 15 8.41 7.91 16.51
N ASN A 16 8.81 8.99 15.85
CA ASN A 16 7.91 9.68 14.95
C ASN A 16 7.51 8.84 13.76
N LEU A 17 8.39 7.97 13.33
CA LEU A 17 8.10 7.10 12.19
C LEU A 17 7.58 5.74 12.60
N TYR A 18 7.96 5.30 13.80
CA TYR A 18 7.59 3.96 14.23
C TYR A 18 6.08 3.78 14.21
N PRO A 19 5.57 2.67 13.71
CA PRO A 19 6.28 1.47 13.24
C PRO A 19 6.62 1.49 11.76
N TYR A 20 6.55 2.62 11.10
CA TYR A 20 6.66 2.70 9.65
C TYR A 20 8.11 2.75 9.20
N LYS A 21 8.38 2.10 8.08
CA LYS A 21 9.74 1.96 7.59
C LYS A 21 10.31 3.25 7.04
N SER A 22 9.47 4.17 6.60
CA SER A 22 9.94 5.39 5.98
C SER A 22 8.88 6.47 6.14
N GLN A 23 9.27 7.69 5.81
CA GLN A 23 8.34 8.81 5.81
C GLN A 23 7.21 8.57 4.82
N GLU A 24 7.53 7.97 3.68
CA GLU A 24 6.50 7.67 2.70
C GLU A 24 5.47 6.68 3.22
N HIS A 25 5.93 5.67 3.93
CA HIS A 25 4.99 4.74 4.56
C HIS A 25 4.10 5.46 5.56
N LYS A 26 4.69 6.36 6.34
CA LYS A 26 3.91 7.10 7.32
C LYS A 26 2.90 8.01 6.63
N THR A 27 3.27 8.61 5.52
CA THR A 27 2.36 9.47 4.77
C THR A 27 1.15 8.67 4.29
N ILE A 28 1.37 7.47 3.82
CA ILE A 28 0.24 6.62 3.40
C ILE A 28 -0.64 6.30 4.60
N ALA A 29 -0.02 5.92 5.72
CA ALA A 29 -0.77 5.59 6.93
C ALA A 29 -1.61 6.78 7.41
N ASP A 30 -1.00 7.95 7.43
CA ASP A 30 -1.72 9.15 7.86
C ASP A 30 -2.88 9.46 6.93
N THR A 31 -2.68 9.25 5.64
CA THR A 31 -3.76 9.48 4.68
C THR A 31 -4.92 8.52 4.92
N LEU A 32 -4.62 7.24 5.10
CA LEU A 32 -5.67 6.27 5.39
C LEU A 32 -6.41 6.62 6.66
N THR A 33 -5.67 7.02 7.69
CA THR A 33 -6.28 7.41 8.95
C THR A 33 -7.16 8.63 8.78
N GLN A 34 -6.71 9.59 7.99
CA GLN A 34 -7.48 10.81 7.76
C GLN A 34 -8.82 10.50 7.11
N TYR A 35 -8.86 9.51 6.24
CA TYR A 35 -10.11 9.13 5.58
C TYR A 35 -10.88 8.07 6.36
N GLY A 36 -10.42 7.73 7.55
CA GLY A 36 -11.13 6.76 8.40
C GLY A 36 -11.07 5.35 7.88
N ILE A 37 -10.03 4.99 7.16
CA ILE A 37 -9.90 3.67 6.57
C ILE A 37 -9.01 2.81 7.47
N PRO A 38 -9.56 1.76 8.07
CA PRO A 38 -8.75 0.88 8.92
C PRO A 38 -7.76 0.07 8.09
N PHE A 39 -6.60 -0.17 8.66
CA PHE A 39 -5.58 -0.95 7.97
C PHE A 39 -4.72 -1.70 8.98
N THR A 40 -4.08 -2.74 8.47
CA THR A 40 -3.03 -3.45 9.20
C THR A 40 -1.73 -3.21 8.46
N TYR A 41 -0.68 -2.87 9.19
CA TYR A 41 0.61 -2.59 8.60
C TYR A 41 1.46 -3.86 8.57
N GLN A 42 2.09 -4.14 7.43
CA GLN A 42 2.98 -5.30 7.25
C GLN A 42 2.24 -6.62 7.47
N GLN A 43 1.15 -6.77 6.77
CA GLN A 43 0.32 -7.97 6.88
C GLN A 43 0.93 -9.11 6.08
N PRO A 44 1.25 -10.25 6.72
CA PRO A 44 1.71 -11.41 5.95
C PRO A 44 0.53 -12.05 5.21
N THR A 45 0.74 -12.37 3.97
CA THR A 45 -0.27 -12.96 3.11
C THR A 45 0.34 -14.14 2.39
N LEU A 46 -0.32 -15.28 2.44
CA LEU A 46 0.16 -16.45 1.74
C LEU A 46 -0.13 -16.30 0.25
N VAL A 47 0.91 -16.44 -0.55
CA VAL A 47 0.79 -16.34 -2.01
C VAL A 47 1.51 -17.52 -2.63
N ILE A 48 1.22 -17.74 -3.90
CA ILE A 48 1.95 -18.72 -4.70
C ILE A 48 2.69 -17.97 -5.77
N GLU A 49 3.99 -18.18 -5.79
CA GLU A 49 4.85 -17.56 -6.80
C GLU A 49 5.73 -18.63 -7.40
N ASN A 50 5.67 -18.79 -8.71
CA ASN A 50 6.44 -19.82 -9.41
C ASN A 50 6.16 -21.21 -8.85
N GLY A 51 4.89 -21.46 -8.50
CA GLY A 51 4.47 -22.75 -7.98
C GLY A 51 4.82 -23.02 -6.54
N LYS A 52 5.37 -22.05 -5.85
CA LYS A 52 5.78 -22.23 -4.44
C LYS A 52 4.98 -21.35 -3.54
N ARG A 53 4.70 -21.85 -2.35
CA ARG A 53 4.04 -21.06 -1.32
C ARG A 53 5.03 -20.12 -0.70
N MET A 54 4.64 -18.86 -0.59
CA MET A 54 5.50 -17.84 0.00
C MET A 54 4.66 -16.86 0.79
N LEU A 55 5.32 -16.16 1.70
CA LEU A 55 4.65 -15.09 2.43
C LEU A 55 5.03 -13.77 1.77
N GLU A 56 4.01 -13.03 1.39
CA GLU A 56 4.19 -11.69 0.85
C GLU A 56 3.67 -10.72 1.90
N TYR A 57 4.48 -9.72 2.22
CA TYR A 57 4.08 -8.73 3.23
C TYR A 57 3.58 -7.49 2.54
N ALA A 58 2.28 -7.27 2.62
CA ALA A 58 1.71 -6.02 2.14
C ALA A 58 2.04 -4.92 3.14
N ASP A 59 2.48 -3.78 2.64
CA ASP A 59 2.73 -2.66 3.55
C ASP A 59 1.45 -2.30 4.28
N PHE A 60 0.34 -2.23 3.59
CA PHE A 60 -0.95 -1.93 4.22
C PHE A 60 -1.99 -2.89 3.69
N PHE A 61 -2.75 -3.47 4.60
CA PHE A 61 -3.82 -4.39 4.27
C PHE A 61 -5.13 -3.75 4.72
N LEU A 62 -6.07 -3.66 3.79
CA LEU A 62 -7.33 -2.95 4.04
C LEU A 62 -8.49 -3.94 4.06
N PRO A 63 -8.91 -4.40 5.24
CA PRO A 63 -10.00 -5.36 5.30
C PRO A 63 -11.32 -4.81 4.76
N SER A 64 -11.56 -3.51 4.93
CA SER A 64 -12.80 -2.92 4.43
C SER A 64 -12.87 -2.86 2.93
N TYR A 65 -11.78 -3.08 2.24
CA TYR A 65 -11.72 -3.04 0.79
C TYR A 65 -11.39 -4.42 0.22
N ARG A 66 -11.96 -5.44 0.83
CA ARG A 66 -11.84 -6.82 0.38
C ARG A 66 -10.41 -7.33 0.43
N GLY A 67 -9.66 -6.89 1.45
CA GLY A 67 -8.29 -7.33 1.59
C GLY A 67 -7.35 -6.69 0.59
N LEU A 68 -7.66 -5.50 0.14
CA LEU A 68 -6.79 -4.78 -0.78
C LEU A 68 -5.45 -4.51 -0.14
N ALA A 69 -4.40 -4.73 -0.90
CA ALA A 69 -3.03 -4.48 -0.45
C ALA A 69 -2.54 -3.17 -1.03
N ILE A 70 -1.86 -2.38 -0.21
CA ILE A 70 -1.16 -1.20 -0.68
C ILE A 70 0.31 -1.40 -0.39
N ASP A 71 1.14 -1.24 -1.40
CA ASP A 71 2.58 -1.30 -1.23
C ASP A 71 3.24 -0.04 -1.75
N TYR A 72 4.19 0.45 -0.98
CA TYR A 72 5.01 1.56 -1.42
C TYR A 72 6.19 1.02 -2.21
N ILE A 73 6.42 1.60 -3.37
CA ILE A 73 7.55 1.25 -4.21
C ILE A 73 8.28 2.53 -4.57
N ILE A 74 9.60 2.43 -4.75
CA ILE A 74 10.36 3.63 -5.07
C ILE A 74 10.12 4.06 -6.50
N GLU A 75 10.17 3.10 -7.42
CA GLU A 75 10.04 3.40 -8.85
C GLU A 75 8.96 2.52 -9.46
N SER A 76 8.05 3.15 -10.19
CA SER A 76 6.93 2.43 -10.76
C SER A 76 7.32 1.51 -11.91
N ASN A 77 8.48 1.72 -12.51
CA ASN A 77 8.92 0.88 -13.62
C ASN A 77 10.04 -0.08 -13.22
N SER A 78 10.19 -0.33 -11.94
CA SER A 78 11.25 -1.19 -11.45
C SER A 78 10.87 -2.66 -11.54
N ALA A 79 11.89 -3.52 -11.40
CA ALA A 79 11.65 -4.95 -11.35
C ALA A 79 10.83 -5.33 -10.12
N VAL A 80 11.06 -4.64 -9.01
CA VAL A 80 10.31 -4.88 -7.78
C VAL A 80 8.83 -4.62 -8.02
N CYS A 81 8.53 -3.51 -8.68
CA CYS A 81 7.15 -3.16 -8.96
C CYS A 81 6.49 -4.21 -9.85
N ARG A 82 7.17 -4.65 -10.89
CA ARG A 82 6.62 -5.65 -11.79
C ARG A 82 6.36 -6.96 -11.07
N ARG A 83 7.29 -7.37 -10.22
CA ARG A 83 7.10 -8.60 -9.47
C ARG A 83 5.89 -8.50 -8.54
N LYS A 84 5.76 -7.40 -7.83
CA LYS A 84 4.62 -7.20 -6.93
C LYS A 84 3.30 -7.25 -7.68
N LYS A 85 3.25 -6.56 -8.81
CA LYS A 85 2.04 -6.60 -9.62
C LYS A 85 1.67 -8.01 -10.02
N ASN A 86 2.66 -8.76 -10.48
CA ASN A 86 2.42 -10.13 -10.94
C ASN A 86 1.97 -11.02 -9.79
N VAL A 87 2.62 -10.92 -8.65
CA VAL A 87 2.27 -11.76 -7.51
C VAL A 87 0.84 -11.49 -7.07
N TYR A 88 0.49 -10.22 -6.93
CA TYR A 88 -0.87 -9.91 -6.50
C TYR A 88 -1.89 -10.31 -7.55
N GLN A 89 -1.59 -10.05 -8.80
CA GLN A 89 -2.52 -10.39 -9.87
C GLN A 89 -2.71 -11.90 -9.98
N ASP A 90 -1.62 -12.65 -9.93
CA ASP A 90 -1.69 -14.10 -10.04
C ASP A 90 -2.43 -14.74 -8.87
N ASN A 91 -2.41 -14.09 -7.72
CA ASN A 91 -3.09 -14.59 -6.54
C ASN A 91 -4.42 -13.90 -6.30
N GLN A 92 -4.89 -13.11 -7.26
CA GLN A 92 -6.19 -12.47 -7.23
C GLN A 92 -6.37 -11.58 -6.00
N ILE A 93 -5.31 -10.90 -5.62
CA ILE A 93 -5.32 -9.96 -4.51
C ILE A 93 -5.42 -8.55 -5.10
N PRO A 94 -6.47 -7.80 -4.77
CA PRO A 94 -6.55 -6.42 -5.24
C PRO A 94 -5.42 -5.62 -4.61
N ALA A 95 -4.78 -4.78 -5.39
CA ALA A 95 -3.61 -4.07 -4.91
C ALA A 95 -3.46 -2.72 -5.59
N ILE A 96 -2.89 -1.80 -4.83
CA ILE A 96 -2.50 -0.49 -5.33
C ILE A 96 -1.03 -0.30 -4.99
N LEU A 97 -0.22 -0.03 -5.98
CA LEU A 97 1.20 0.23 -5.78
C LEU A 97 1.43 1.73 -5.89
N ILE A 98 2.04 2.28 -4.86
CA ILE A 98 2.24 3.73 -4.75
C ILE A 98 3.72 4.02 -4.82
N SER A 99 4.12 4.85 -5.79
CA SER A 99 5.52 5.20 -5.94
C SER A 99 5.85 6.47 -5.18
N ARG A 100 7.14 6.74 -5.06
CA ARG A 100 7.59 7.97 -4.44
C ARG A 100 7.03 9.18 -5.20
N ARG A 101 7.01 9.08 -6.51
CA ARG A 101 6.49 10.17 -7.33
C ARG A 101 5.01 10.42 -7.06
N ASP A 102 4.25 9.36 -6.86
CA ASP A 102 2.83 9.52 -6.57
C ASP A 102 2.61 10.32 -5.30
N ILE A 103 3.38 10.01 -4.27
CA ILE A 103 3.22 10.67 -2.98
C ILE A 103 3.60 12.14 -3.09
N ALA A 104 4.58 12.46 -3.91
CA ALA A 104 5.06 13.82 -4.06
C ALA A 104 4.11 14.72 -4.84
N ARG A 105 3.15 14.14 -5.54
CA ARG A 105 2.24 14.95 -6.35
C ARG A 105 1.18 15.61 -5.47
N PRO A 106 0.81 16.86 -5.82
CA PRO A 106 -0.29 17.51 -5.11
C PRO A 106 -1.57 16.68 -5.22
N GLY A 107 -2.32 16.64 -4.14
CA GLY A 107 -3.59 15.91 -4.15
C GLY A 107 -3.45 14.43 -4.00
N PHE A 108 -2.31 13.95 -3.50
CA PHE A 108 -2.08 12.52 -3.33
C PHE A 108 -3.21 11.86 -2.53
N GLY A 109 -3.61 12.49 -1.42
CA GLY A 109 -4.63 11.88 -0.57
C GLY A 109 -5.94 11.68 -1.29
N SER A 110 -6.39 12.70 -2.02
CA SER A 110 -7.64 12.59 -2.78
C SER A 110 -7.53 11.52 -3.85
N LYS A 111 -6.39 11.45 -4.51
CA LYS A 111 -6.20 10.45 -5.55
C LYS A 111 -6.22 9.05 -4.97
N LEU A 112 -5.59 8.87 -3.83
CA LEU A 112 -5.59 7.56 -3.19
C LEU A 112 -7.01 7.17 -2.81
N TYR A 113 -7.74 8.09 -2.19
CA TYR A 113 -9.10 7.78 -1.79
C TYR A 113 -9.96 7.43 -3.00
N ARG A 114 -9.81 8.15 -4.08
CA ARG A 114 -10.57 7.87 -5.30
C ARG A 114 -10.21 6.51 -5.87
N ALA A 115 -8.93 6.17 -5.86
CA ALA A 115 -8.51 4.86 -6.34
C ALA A 115 -9.12 3.76 -5.49
N LEU A 116 -9.19 3.95 -4.18
CA LEU A 116 -9.80 2.97 -3.30
C LEU A 116 -11.28 2.83 -3.57
N GLU A 117 -11.98 3.94 -3.76
CA GLU A 117 -13.39 3.88 -4.08
C GLU A 117 -13.64 3.16 -5.39
N ASN A 118 -12.82 3.41 -6.38
CA ASN A 118 -12.97 2.75 -7.67
C ASN A 118 -12.72 1.26 -7.57
N SER A 119 -11.73 0.85 -6.77
CA SER A 119 -11.44 -0.57 -6.66
C SER A 119 -12.49 -1.31 -5.83
N TYR A 120 -13.17 -0.60 -4.95
CA TYR A 120 -14.22 -1.23 -4.16
C TYR A 120 -15.47 -1.52 -4.97
N ARG A 121 -15.75 -0.71 -5.97
CA ARG A 121 -16.95 -0.87 -6.75
C ARG A 121 -16.89 -2.14 -7.58
N PRO A 122 -17.97 -2.90 -7.60
CA PRO A 122 -18.00 -4.07 -8.48
C PRO A 122 -17.96 -3.62 -9.93
N LYS A 123 -17.04 -4.15 -10.66
CA LYS A 123 -16.93 -3.79 -12.07
C LYS A 123 -17.91 -4.54 -12.94
N SER A 124 -18.30 -5.69 -12.49
CA SER A 124 -19.13 -6.56 -13.31
C SER A 124 -20.42 -5.92 -13.69
N HIS A 125 -20.90 -4.98 -12.90
CA HIS A 125 -22.19 -4.52 -13.21
C HIS A 125 -22.17 -3.27 -14.03
N TYR A 126 -21.10 -2.88 -14.50
CA TYR A 126 -21.20 -1.83 -15.39
C TYR A 126 -20.46 -2.15 -16.65
N LYS A 127 -20.30 -2.88 -17.01
CA LYS A 127 -19.76 -3.15 -18.13
C LYS A 127 -20.40 -3.78 -18.95
N LYS A 128 -20.91 -3.97 -18.71
CA LYS A 128 -21.45 -4.64 -19.27
C LYS A 128 -22.36 -4.41 -19.77
N ARG A 129 -22.89 -3.92 -19.65
CA ARG A 129 -23.69 -3.81 -19.98
C ARG A 129 -23.78 -3.38 -20.84
N GLY A 130 -23.67 -2.97 -21.01
CA GLY A 130 -23.67 -2.56 -21.71
C GLY A 130 -23.15 -2.73 -22.61
N LYS A 131 -22.80 -3.07 -22.86
CA LYS A 131 -22.32 -3.32 -23.60
C LYS A 131 -22.66 -4.02 -24.22
N TYR A 132 -23.08 -4.24 -24.05
CA TYR A 132 -23.26 -4.86 -24.34
C TYR A 132 -23.80 -4.83 -24.70
N GLY A 133 -24.15 -4.27 -24.58
CA GLY A 133 -24.50 -4.22 -24.84
C GLY A 133 -24.55 -4.26 -25.02
#